data_fcfb046b1d53b10306b177e2de3d099a
#
_entry.id   fcfb046b1d53b10306b177e2de3d099a
#
_cell.length_a   1.000
_cell.length_b   1.000
_cell.length_c   1.000
_cell.angle_alpha   90.00
_cell.angle_beta   90.00
_cell.angle_gamma   90.00
#
_symmetry.space_group_name_H-M   'P 1'
#
loop_
_entity.id
_entity.type
_entity.pdbx_description
1 polymer ?
#
loop_
_entity_poly.entity_id
_entity_poly.type
_entity_poly.pdbx_seq_one_letter_code
_entity_poly.pdbx_strand_id
1 'polypeptide(L)'
;MIVIVFGLPGSGKSYFASHLASMINADYINSDKVRRTMFDIRTYSIKEKLSVYHEMLTQMKEVVKQNKNVVLDATFYNNDIRKKSLDEAIGAGSIFFIEVKAEESVIRKRLQEKRVDSEADFEVYKKIKKQWKPLHEDHLILQSTNDNINEMLYKAADYLHLKDDKRANQ
;
A
#
# COMPACT_ATOMS: atom_id res chain seq x y z
N MET A 1 -8.83 11.51 4.37
CA MET A 1 -8.94 10.29 3.52
C MET A 1 -7.76 9.38 3.81
N ILE A 2 -8.03 8.08 3.93
CA ILE A 2 -7.03 7.03 4.14
C ILE A 2 -7.06 6.13 2.91
N VAL A 3 -5.91 5.91 2.25
CA VAL A 3 -5.78 4.99 1.12
C VAL A 3 -4.81 3.89 1.49
N ILE A 4 -5.27 2.64 1.44
CA ILE A 4 -4.46 1.45 1.72
C ILE A 4 -4.10 0.80 0.38
N VAL A 5 -2.84 0.93 -0.01
CA VAL A 5 -2.29 0.29 -1.21
C VAL A 5 -1.62 -1.02 -0.81
N PHE A 6 -2.06 -2.11 -1.42
CA PHE A 6 -1.56 -3.44 -1.10
C PHE A 6 -1.30 -4.28 -2.35
N GLY A 7 -0.60 -5.39 -2.19
CA GLY A 7 -0.23 -6.26 -3.30
C GLY A 7 1.02 -7.08 -3.00
N LEU A 8 1.28 -8.07 -3.83
CA LEU A 8 2.42 -8.97 -3.69
C LEU A 8 3.77 -8.24 -3.86
N PRO A 9 4.86 -8.76 -3.32
CA PRO A 9 6.21 -8.28 -3.62
C PRO A 9 6.46 -8.22 -5.13
N GLY A 10 7.05 -7.14 -5.63
CA GLY A 10 7.32 -6.96 -7.06
C GLY A 10 6.12 -6.48 -7.91
N SER A 11 4.92 -6.37 -7.33
CA SER A 11 3.73 -5.89 -8.08
C SER A 11 3.80 -4.45 -8.55
N GLY A 12 4.72 -3.62 -8.01
CA GLY A 12 4.80 -2.20 -8.33
C GLY A 12 4.00 -1.30 -7.37
N LYS A 13 3.43 -1.87 -6.30
CA LYS A 13 2.61 -1.12 -5.33
C LYS A 13 3.28 0.11 -4.75
N SER A 14 4.58 0.03 -4.36
CA SER A 14 5.28 1.14 -3.71
C SER A 14 5.58 2.27 -4.69
N TYR A 15 5.88 1.94 -5.95
CA TYR A 15 6.03 2.93 -7.02
C TYR A 15 4.70 3.67 -7.24
N PHE A 16 3.60 2.94 -7.39
CA PHE A 16 2.27 3.52 -7.52
C PHE A 16 1.88 4.34 -6.28
N ALA A 17 2.03 3.79 -5.07
CA ALA A 17 1.61 4.42 -3.82
C ALA A 17 2.32 5.76 -3.56
N SER A 18 3.62 5.85 -3.86
CA SER A 18 4.38 7.10 -3.72
C SER A 18 3.91 8.18 -4.70
N HIS A 19 3.60 7.81 -5.96
CA HIS A 19 3.05 8.74 -6.94
C HIS A 19 1.62 9.18 -6.58
N LEU A 20 0.79 8.25 -6.10
CA LEU A 20 -0.55 8.56 -5.61
C LEU A 20 -0.49 9.54 -4.43
N ALA A 21 0.38 9.28 -3.44
CA ALA A 21 0.55 10.16 -2.28
C ALA A 21 0.93 11.59 -2.71
N SER A 22 1.86 11.72 -3.66
CA SER A 22 2.22 13.02 -4.23
C SER A 22 1.04 13.69 -4.95
N MET A 23 0.27 12.92 -5.73
CA MET A 23 -0.87 13.43 -6.48
C MET A 23 -1.98 14.00 -5.58
N ILE A 24 -2.26 13.34 -4.44
CA ILE A 24 -3.34 13.73 -3.52
C ILE A 24 -2.84 14.53 -2.31
N ASN A 25 -1.60 14.99 -2.31
CA ASN A 25 -0.94 15.68 -1.20
C ASN A 25 -1.13 14.94 0.13
N ALA A 26 -0.79 13.65 0.14
CA ALA A 26 -0.91 12.77 1.29
C ALA A 26 0.45 12.44 1.91
N ASP A 27 0.46 12.21 3.22
CA ASP A 27 1.61 11.60 3.89
C ASP A 27 1.75 10.13 3.46
N TYR A 28 2.97 9.71 3.09
CA TYR A 28 3.26 8.37 2.60
C TYR A 28 3.96 7.51 3.64
N ILE A 29 3.28 6.46 4.09
CA ILE A 29 3.76 5.51 5.11
C ILE A 29 3.99 4.15 4.46
N ASN A 30 5.26 3.75 4.35
CA ASN A 30 5.67 2.50 3.70
C ASN A 30 6.24 1.52 4.72
N SER A 31 5.77 0.27 4.71
CA SER A 31 6.15 -0.77 5.67
C SER A 31 7.64 -1.09 5.71
N ASP A 32 8.33 -1.03 4.56
CA ASP A 32 9.76 -1.34 4.51
C ASP A 32 10.60 -0.16 5.06
N LYS A 33 10.14 1.09 4.87
CA LYS A 33 10.76 2.26 5.49
C LYS A 33 10.55 2.26 6.99
N VAL A 34 9.33 2.02 7.48
CA VAL A 34 9.00 1.91 8.90
C VAL A 34 9.85 0.80 9.55
N ARG A 35 9.96 -0.37 8.91
CA ARG A 35 10.81 -1.46 9.42
C ARG A 35 12.26 -1.03 9.61
N ARG A 36 12.83 -0.28 8.66
CA ARG A 36 14.21 0.18 8.74
C ARG A 36 14.45 1.18 9.88
N THR A 37 13.47 2.01 10.20
CA THR A 37 13.58 2.92 11.35
C THR A 37 13.44 2.21 12.69
N MET A 38 12.71 1.08 12.73
CA MET A 38 12.47 0.34 13.96
C MET A 38 13.54 -0.72 14.27
N PHE A 39 14.18 -1.28 13.24
CA PHE A 39 15.06 -2.46 13.39
C PHE A 39 16.35 -2.33 12.59
N ASP A 40 17.48 -2.33 13.27
CA ASP A 40 18.81 -2.40 12.64
C ASP A 40 19.02 -3.76 11.96
N ILE A 41 18.64 -4.85 12.64
CA ILE A 41 18.65 -6.22 12.12
C ILE A 41 17.22 -6.65 11.85
N ARG A 42 16.91 -6.98 10.59
CA ARG A 42 15.58 -7.36 10.14
C ARG A 42 15.46 -8.86 9.99
N THR A 43 14.55 -9.46 10.74
CA THR A 43 14.31 -10.91 10.77
C THR A 43 13.09 -11.33 9.96
N TYR A 44 12.20 -10.37 9.62
CA TYR A 44 10.92 -10.61 8.96
C TYR A 44 10.02 -11.62 9.71
N SER A 45 10.26 -11.81 10.99
CA SER A 45 9.43 -12.66 11.85
C SER A 45 7.99 -12.13 11.95
N ILE A 46 7.07 -12.98 12.38
CA ILE A 46 5.67 -12.58 12.58
C ILE A 46 5.58 -11.43 13.59
N LYS A 47 6.34 -11.51 14.70
CA LYS A 47 6.38 -10.47 15.73
C LYS A 47 6.85 -9.13 15.14
N GLU A 48 7.93 -9.14 14.37
CA GLU A 48 8.45 -7.94 13.70
C GLU A 48 7.43 -7.35 12.74
N LYS A 49 6.79 -8.18 11.90
CA LYS A 49 5.74 -7.73 10.98
C LYS A 49 4.57 -7.05 11.72
N LEU A 50 4.10 -7.66 12.82
CA LEU A 50 3.01 -7.08 13.62
C LEU A 50 3.41 -5.75 14.25
N SER A 51 4.66 -5.62 14.74
CA SER A 51 5.18 -4.36 15.29
C SER A 51 5.24 -3.26 14.22
N VAL A 52 5.70 -3.59 12.99
CA VAL A 52 5.71 -2.65 11.85
C VAL A 52 4.30 -2.19 11.50
N TYR A 53 3.34 -3.10 11.40
CA TYR A 53 1.94 -2.73 11.12
C TYR A 53 1.34 -1.86 12.23
N HIS A 54 1.64 -2.18 13.49
CA HIS A 54 1.17 -1.36 14.61
C HIS A 54 1.72 0.07 14.52
N GLU A 55 3.01 0.21 14.25
CA GLU A 55 3.64 1.52 14.08
C GLU A 55 3.04 2.30 12.89
N MET A 56 2.83 1.64 11.75
CA MET A 56 2.15 2.25 10.60
C MET A 56 0.77 2.80 10.95
N LEU A 57 -0.01 2.06 11.73
CA LEU A 57 -1.35 2.48 12.17
C LEU A 57 -1.27 3.63 13.19
N THR A 58 -0.25 3.66 14.03
CA THR A 58 0.01 4.79 14.95
C THR A 58 0.32 6.05 14.16
N GLN A 59 1.23 5.99 13.20
CA GLN A 59 1.56 7.13 12.32
C GLN A 59 0.34 7.59 11.52
N MET A 60 -0.45 6.66 10.97
CA MET A 60 -1.70 6.98 10.27
C MET A 60 -2.63 7.81 11.15
N LYS A 61 -2.85 7.42 12.40
CA LYS A 61 -3.71 8.15 13.34
C LYS A 61 -3.22 9.57 13.58
N GLU A 62 -1.92 9.77 13.73
CA GLU A 62 -1.34 11.10 13.92
C GLU A 62 -1.55 12.00 12.69
N VAL A 63 -1.40 11.45 11.48
CA VAL A 63 -1.65 12.17 10.22
C VAL A 63 -3.14 12.58 10.12
N VAL A 64 -4.04 11.64 10.40
CA VAL A 64 -5.49 11.89 10.33
C VAL A 64 -5.95 12.92 11.36
N LYS A 65 -5.41 12.93 12.58
CA LYS A 65 -5.66 13.97 13.59
C LYS A 65 -5.30 15.37 13.08
N GLN A 66 -4.34 15.49 12.16
CA GLN A 66 -3.95 16.73 11.51
C GLN A 66 -4.85 17.09 10.30
N ASN A 67 -5.94 16.35 10.07
CA ASN A 67 -6.85 16.49 8.91
C ASN A 67 -6.13 16.32 7.56
N LYS A 68 -5.05 15.53 7.50
CA LYS A 68 -4.32 15.25 6.28
C LYS A 68 -4.77 13.93 5.66
N ASN A 69 -4.51 13.78 4.36
CA ASN A 69 -4.63 12.51 3.66
C ASN A 69 -3.42 11.62 3.98
N VAL A 70 -3.60 10.31 3.95
CA VAL A 70 -2.53 9.33 4.17
C VAL A 70 -2.63 8.17 3.19
N VAL A 71 -1.48 7.74 2.66
CA VAL A 71 -1.35 6.53 1.85
C VAL A 71 -0.48 5.53 2.61
N LEU A 72 -1.09 4.39 2.97
CA LEU A 72 -0.38 3.24 3.56
C LEU A 72 0.04 2.27 2.46
N ASP A 73 1.31 1.88 2.45
CA ASP A 73 1.87 0.94 1.49
C ASP A 73 2.51 -0.26 2.19
N ALA A 74 1.89 -1.42 2.04
CA ALA A 74 2.42 -2.68 2.54
C ALA A 74 1.86 -3.88 1.75
N THR A 75 2.36 -5.07 2.05
CA THR A 75 1.83 -6.27 1.41
C THR A 75 0.41 -6.60 1.87
N PHE A 76 0.09 -6.41 3.15
CA PHE A 76 -1.24 -6.69 3.74
C PHE A 76 -1.86 -8.02 3.28
N TYR A 77 -1.07 -9.09 3.27
CA TYR A 77 -1.42 -10.39 2.67
C TYR A 77 -2.48 -11.20 3.45
N ASN A 78 -2.78 -10.78 4.67
CA ASN A 78 -3.62 -11.51 5.63
C ASN A 78 -4.87 -10.67 5.98
N ASN A 79 -6.03 -11.34 6.04
CA ASN A 79 -7.31 -10.69 6.37
C ASN A 79 -7.33 -10.07 7.77
N ASP A 80 -6.71 -10.73 8.76
CA ASP A 80 -6.68 -10.23 10.14
C ASP A 80 -5.94 -8.88 10.24
N ILE A 81 -4.82 -8.76 9.49
CA ILE A 81 -4.06 -7.51 9.41
C ILE A 81 -4.88 -6.42 8.73
N ARG A 82 -5.56 -6.75 7.61
CA ARG A 82 -6.42 -5.81 6.89
C ARG A 82 -7.61 -5.39 7.73
N LYS A 83 -8.28 -6.34 8.39
CA LYS A 83 -9.39 -6.07 9.31
C LYS A 83 -8.95 -5.16 10.46
N LYS A 84 -7.81 -5.45 11.09
CA LYS A 84 -7.27 -4.58 12.13
C LYS A 84 -7.02 -3.16 11.62
N SER A 85 -6.48 -3.01 10.40
CA SER A 85 -6.29 -1.71 9.78
C SER A 85 -7.61 -0.97 9.56
N LEU A 86 -8.66 -1.69 9.15
CA LEU A 86 -10.02 -1.15 9.05
C LEU A 86 -10.55 -0.71 10.41
N ASP A 87 -10.51 -1.59 11.41
CA ASP A 87 -11.04 -1.32 12.75
C ASP A 87 -10.35 -0.09 13.38
N GLU A 88 -9.05 0.05 13.19
CA GLU A 88 -8.26 1.19 13.69
C GLU A 88 -8.52 2.50 12.91
N ALA A 89 -8.99 2.40 11.67
CA ALA A 89 -9.33 3.54 10.82
C ALA A 89 -10.82 3.93 10.89
N ILE A 90 -11.68 3.11 11.52
CA ILE A 90 -13.11 3.41 11.71
C ILE A 90 -13.25 4.72 12.51
N GLY A 91 -14.04 5.65 11.96
CA GLY A 91 -14.25 6.98 12.54
C GLY A 91 -13.16 8.01 12.21
N ALA A 92 -12.07 7.60 11.54
CA ALA A 92 -10.96 8.49 11.18
C ALA A 92 -11.13 9.14 9.78
N GLY A 93 -12.18 8.78 9.02
CA GLY A 93 -12.48 9.31 7.69
C GLY A 93 -12.78 8.24 6.66
N SER A 94 -12.90 8.64 5.38
CA SER A 94 -13.13 7.69 4.28
C SER A 94 -11.89 6.82 4.06
N ILE A 95 -12.13 5.50 3.92
CA ILE A 95 -11.09 4.49 3.71
C ILE A 95 -11.28 3.89 2.32
N PHE A 96 -10.19 3.79 1.58
CA PHE A 96 -10.16 3.20 0.23
C PHE A 96 -9.07 2.13 0.16
N PHE A 97 -9.37 1.03 -0.52
CA PHE A 97 -8.42 -0.05 -0.77
C PHE A 97 -8.06 -0.11 -2.25
N ILE A 98 -6.76 -0.21 -2.54
CA ILE A 98 -6.25 -0.36 -3.91
C ILE A 98 -5.28 -1.54 -3.95
N GLU A 99 -5.66 -2.60 -4.67
CA GLU A 99 -4.80 -3.74 -4.92
C GLU A 99 -3.98 -3.52 -6.20
N VAL A 100 -2.65 -3.58 -6.09
CA VAL A 100 -1.77 -3.51 -7.25
C VAL A 100 -1.28 -4.91 -7.60
N LYS A 101 -1.64 -5.38 -8.80
CA LYS A 101 -1.25 -6.66 -9.39
C LYS A 101 -0.26 -6.43 -10.53
N ALA A 102 0.50 -7.46 -10.86
CA ALA A 102 1.29 -7.53 -12.09
C ALA A 102 1.42 -8.99 -12.53
N GLU A 103 1.68 -9.20 -13.81
CA GLU A 103 1.98 -10.52 -14.35
C GLU A 103 3.22 -11.11 -13.69
N GLU A 104 3.23 -12.43 -13.44
CA GLU A 104 4.34 -13.09 -12.75
C GLU A 104 5.67 -12.92 -13.48
N SER A 105 5.66 -12.87 -14.80
CA SER A 105 6.84 -12.62 -15.63
C SER A 105 7.44 -11.23 -15.37
N VAL A 106 6.60 -10.22 -15.17
CA VAL A 106 7.00 -8.85 -14.82
C VAL A 106 7.54 -8.81 -13.38
N ILE A 107 6.85 -9.45 -12.45
CA ILE A 107 7.27 -9.56 -11.04
C ILE A 107 8.64 -10.23 -10.96
N ARG A 108 8.86 -11.35 -11.67
CA ARG A 108 10.13 -12.06 -11.69
C ARG A 108 11.30 -11.18 -12.14
N LYS A 109 11.12 -10.41 -13.22
CA LYS A 109 12.13 -9.47 -13.72
C LYS A 109 12.43 -8.39 -12.67
N ARG A 110 11.39 -7.76 -12.12
CA ARG A 110 11.53 -6.69 -11.12
C ARG A 110 12.22 -7.17 -9.83
N LEU A 111 12.04 -8.43 -9.45
CA LEU A 111 12.64 -9.01 -8.25
C LEU A 111 14.09 -9.48 -8.45
N GLN A 112 14.59 -9.55 -9.69
CA GLN A 112 16.00 -9.80 -10.00
C GLN A 112 16.85 -8.53 -9.82
N GLU A 113 16.24 -7.34 -9.90
CA GLU A 113 16.93 -6.06 -9.72
C GLU A 113 17.02 -5.71 -8.23
N LYS A 114 18.20 -5.24 -7.78
CA LYS A 114 18.34 -4.73 -6.41
C LYS A 114 17.50 -3.47 -6.24
N ARG A 115 16.63 -3.48 -5.24
CA ARG A 115 15.76 -2.35 -4.91
C ARG A 115 16.25 -1.69 -3.62
N VAL A 116 16.24 -0.37 -3.60
CA VAL A 116 16.73 0.42 -2.45
C VAL A 116 15.91 0.13 -1.20
N ASP A 117 14.60 -0.07 -1.34
CA ASP A 117 13.67 -0.11 -0.22
C ASP A 117 13.12 -1.50 0.12
N SER A 118 13.43 -2.55 -0.64
CA SER A 118 12.89 -3.89 -0.39
C SER A 118 13.92 -4.99 -0.60
N GLU A 119 14.01 -5.89 0.35
CA GLU A 119 14.88 -7.09 0.32
C GLU A 119 14.14 -8.33 -0.21
N ALA A 120 12.87 -8.20 -0.61
CA ALA A 120 12.09 -9.32 -1.10
C ALA A 120 12.61 -9.80 -2.45
N ASP A 121 12.90 -11.10 -2.53
CA ASP A 121 13.25 -11.84 -3.74
C ASP A 121 12.06 -12.66 -4.27
N PHE A 122 12.32 -13.49 -5.30
CA PHE A 122 11.26 -14.30 -5.90
C PHE A 122 10.80 -15.46 -5.00
N GLU A 123 11.64 -15.95 -4.10
CA GLU A 123 11.24 -16.97 -3.11
C GLU A 123 10.29 -16.38 -2.05
N VAL A 124 10.56 -15.16 -1.60
CA VAL A 124 9.64 -14.40 -0.72
C VAL A 124 8.30 -14.17 -1.43
N TYR A 125 8.31 -13.80 -2.71
CA TYR A 125 7.08 -13.68 -3.50
C TYR A 125 6.27 -14.97 -3.51
N LYS A 126 6.88 -16.12 -3.83
CA LYS A 126 6.19 -17.43 -3.86
C LYS A 126 5.59 -17.79 -2.51
N LYS A 127 6.35 -17.55 -1.42
CA LYS A 127 5.89 -17.81 -0.05
C LYS A 127 4.66 -16.96 0.30
N ILE A 128 4.70 -15.67 -0.01
CA ILE A 128 3.60 -14.75 0.31
C ILE A 128 2.40 -15.05 -0.59
N LYS A 129 2.60 -15.35 -1.88
CA LYS A 129 1.54 -15.73 -2.81
C LYS A 129 0.73 -16.94 -2.30
N LYS A 130 1.40 -17.96 -1.72
CA LYS A 130 0.74 -19.11 -1.11
C LYS A 130 -0.13 -18.75 0.12
N GLN A 131 0.24 -17.70 0.84
CA GLN A 131 -0.46 -17.22 2.03
C GLN A 131 -1.47 -16.12 1.73
N TRP A 132 -1.54 -15.69 0.46
CA TRP A 132 -2.40 -14.61 0.05
C TRP A 132 -3.87 -14.93 0.29
N LYS A 133 -4.56 -14.02 0.96
CA LYS A 133 -6.02 -14.06 1.14
C LYS A 133 -6.62 -12.90 0.34
N PRO A 134 -7.52 -13.18 -0.62
CA PRO A 134 -8.21 -12.11 -1.35
C PRO A 134 -8.95 -11.16 -0.39
N LEU A 135 -9.01 -9.90 -0.74
CA LEU A 135 -9.89 -8.94 -0.05
C LEU A 135 -11.31 -9.14 -0.59
N HIS A 136 -12.30 -9.21 0.30
CA HIS A 136 -13.71 -9.39 -0.07
C HIS A 136 -14.47 -8.06 -0.14
N GLU A 137 -13.98 -7.05 0.56
CA GLU A 137 -14.51 -5.69 0.54
C GLU A 137 -14.27 -5.04 -0.83
N ASP A 138 -15.16 -4.13 -1.20
CA ASP A 138 -15.02 -3.36 -2.44
C ASP A 138 -13.67 -2.63 -2.49
N HIS A 139 -12.93 -2.83 -3.56
CA HIS A 139 -11.62 -2.23 -3.75
C HIS A 139 -11.28 -2.08 -5.23
N LEU A 140 -10.42 -1.11 -5.53
CA LEU A 140 -9.88 -0.94 -6.87
C LEU A 140 -8.74 -1.95 -7.11
N ILE A 141 -8.80 -2.65 -8.25
CA ILE A 141 -7.70 -3.52 -8.70
C ILE A 141 -7.00 -2.83 -9.88
N LEU A 142 -5.69 -2.62 -9.75
CA LEU A 142 -4.85 -2.03 -10.79
C LEU A 142 -3.82 -3.04 -11.28
N GLN A 143 -3.78 -3.24 -12.59
CA GLN A 143 -2.75 -4.04 -13.26
C GLN A 143 -1.56 -3.14 -13.58
N SER A 144 -0.41 -3.42 -12.97
CA SER A 144 0.83 -2.66 -13.16
C SER A 144 1.67 -3.26 -14.28
N THR A 145 2.10 -2.42 -15.21
CA THR A 145 3.15 -2.69 -16.20
C THR A 145 4.36 -1.78 -15.94
N ASN A 146 5.35 -1.75 -16.84
CA ASN A 146 6.54 -0.90 -16.63
C ASN A 146 6.31 0.57 -16.99
N ASP A 147 5.23 0.89 -17.71
CA ASP A 147 5.01 2.19 -18.36
C ASP A 147 3.59 2.76 -18.18
N ASN A 148 2.71 2.10 -17.39
CA ASN A 148 1.30 2.51 -17.27
C ASN A 148 0.96 3.31 -16.00
N ILE A 149 1.91 3.95 -15.35
CA ILE A 149 1.67 4.67 -14.08
C ILE A 149 0.58 5.75 -14.22
N ASN A 150 0.56 6.50 -15.30
CA ASN A 150 -0.42 7.56 -15.52
C ASN A 150 -1.84 7.01 -15.65
N GLU A 151 -2.03 5.87 -16.32
CA GLU A 151 -3.31 5.17 -16.39
C GLU A 151 -3.77 4.70 -15.01
N MET A 152 -2.85 4.14 -14.22
CA MET A 152 -3.15 3.69 -12.86
C MET A 152 -3.57 4.86 -11.97
N LEU A 153 -2.87 5.98 -12.03
CA LEU A 153 -3.20 7.20 -11.26
C LEU A 153 -4.56 7.79 -11.72
N TYR A 154 -4.85 7.78 -13.01
CA TYR A 154 -6.14 8.23 -13.53
C TYR A 154 -7.30 7.39 -12.97
N LYS A 155 -7.19 6.05 -13.00
CA LYS A 155 -8.18 5.12 -12.42
C LYS A 155 -8.34 5.32 -10.91
N ALA A 156 -7.23 5.55 -10.21
CA ALA A 156 -7.28 5.83 -8.77
C ALA A 156 -7.97 7.17 -8.48
N ALA A 157 -7.70 8.23 -9.24
CA ALA A 157 -8.36 9.52 -9.09
C ALA A 157 -9.88 9.43 -9.27
N ASP A 158 -10.33 8.62 -10.23
CA ASP A 158 -11.75 8.37 -10.47
C ASP A 158 -12.37 7.59 -9.30
N TYR A 159 -11.72 6.52 -8.84
CA TYR A 159 -12.16 5.70 -7.72
C TYR A 159 -12.23 6.50 -6.40
N LEU A 160 -11.29 7.41 -6.18
CA LEU A 160 -11.23 8.26 -4.99
C LEU A 160 -12.16 9.50 -5.10
N HIS A 161 -12.95 9.62 -6.16
CA HIS A 161 -13.88 10.73 -6.43
C HIS A 161 -13.21 12.12 -6.49
N LEU A 162 -11.92 12.17 -6.84
CA LEU A 162 -11.16 13.43 -6.85
C LEU A 162 -11.58 14.40 -7.97
N LYS A 163 -12.40 13.96 -8.93
CA LYS A 163 -12.90 14.78 -10.03
C LYS A 163 -14.13 15.61 -9.64
N ASP A 164 -14.90 15.16 -8.65
CA ASP A 164 -16.16 15.81 -8.27
C ASP A 164 -15.92 17.08 -7.42
N ASP A 165 -14.84 17.12 -6.63
CA ASP A 165 -14.49 18.30 -5.81
C ASP A 165 -14.11 19.54 -6.63
N LYS A 166 -13.68 19.39 -7.89
CA LYS A 166 -13.36 20.55 -8.74
C LYS A 166 -14.58 21.21 -9.38
N ARG A 167 -15.75 20.55 -9.36
CA ARG A 167 -17.02 21.12 -9.87
C ARG A 167 -17.85 21.81 -8.81
N ALA A 168 -17.57 21.55 -7.53
CA ALA A 168 -18.28 22.18 -6.40
C ALA A 168 -17.75 23.58 -6.05
N ASN A 169 -16.61 24.00 -6.60
CA ASN A 169 -15.95 25.29 -6.34
C ASN A 169 -15.95 26.24 -7.55
N GLN A 170 -16.85 26.07 -8.52
CA GLN A 170 -17.17 27.03 -9.57
C GLN A 170 -18.64 27.39 -9.44
#